data_e09d8daca34749fa5ee545d4fe706f44
#
_entry.id   e09d8daca34749fa5ee545d4fe706f44
#
_cell.length_a   1.000
_cell.length_b   1.000
_cell.length_c   1.000
_cell.angle_alpha   90.00
_cell.angle_beta   90.00
_cell.angle_gamma   90.00
#
_symmetry.space_group_name_H-M   'P 1'
#
loop_
_entity.id
_entity.type
_entity.pdbx_description
1 polymer ?
#
loop_
_entity_poly.entity_id
_entity_poly.type
_entity_poly.pdbx_seq_one_letter_code
_entity_poly.pdbx_strand_id
1 'polypeptide(L)'
;MTDETRLISPEKRGEDLDTALRPQSLDEFTGQAEARANLKIFIEAAKNRGEALDHVLFVGPPGLGKTTLAQIMAKELGVNFRSTSGPVIAKAGDLAALLTNLEERDVLFIDEIHRLNPAVEEILYPAMEDFQLDLIIGEGPAARSVKIDLSKFTLVAATTRIGLLTTPLRDRFGIPVRLSFYTVEELEGIVRRGARLMGLAMTDDGAREIARRARGTPRIAGRLLRRVRDFAEVARAEAVTKEIADEALVRLNVDHAGFDQLDKRYLNMIAVNFAGGPVGIETIAAGLSEPRDAIEDIIEPYMIQQGFIQRTPRGRVLTANAWKHLGLQPPKEMEAAQFRMSLEDE
;
A
#
# COMPACT_ATOMS: atom_id res chain seq x y z
N MET A 1 38.31 -30.96 -4.81
CA MET A 1 36.94 -30.64 -4.33
C MET A 1 36.89 -29.14 -4.18
N THR A 2 36.48 -28.47 -5.20
CA THR A 2 36.48 -27.00 -5.33
C THR A 2 35.12 -26.50 -4.83
N ASP A 3 35.19 -25.67 -3.81
CA ASP A 3 34.07 -24.96 -3.20
C ASP A 3 33.53 -23.93 -4.21
N GLU A 4 32.39 -24.24 -4.82
CA GLU A 4 31.68 -23.30 -5.70
C GLU A 4 30.98 -22.26 -4.84
N THR A 5 31.66 -21.16 -4.62
CA THR A 5 31.10 -19.94 -4.04
C THR A 5 29.99 -19.45 -4.98
N ARG A 6 28.72 -19.71 -4.63
CA ARG A 6 27.55 -19.16 -5.30
C ARG A 6 27.64 -17.63 -5.28
N LEU A 7 27.93 -17.04 -6.42
CA LEU A 7 27.79 -15.59 -6.64
C LEU A 7 26.30 -15.25 -6.61
N ILE A 8 25.86 -14.70 -5.47
CA ILE A 8 24.50 -14.16 -5.30
C ILE A 8 24.37 -12.97 -6.26
N SER A 9 23.37 -13.01 -7.15
CA SER A 9 23.12 -11.91 -8.08
C SER A 9 22.75 -10.60 -7.33
N PRO A 10 23.10 -9.41 -7.84
CA PRO A 10 22.77 -8.13 -7.22
C PRO A 10 21.26 -7.93 -6.97
N GLU A 11 20.43 -8.50 -7.81
CA GLU A 11 18.96 -8.47 -7.66
C GLU A 11 18.48 -9.24 -6.42
N LYS A 12 19.02 -10.44 -6.16
CA LYS A 12 18.72 -11.21 -4.95
C LYS A 12 19.15 -10.50 -3.66
N ARG A 13 20.29 -9.78 -3.68
CA ARG A 13 20.71 -8.99 -2.51
C ARG A 13 19.74 -7.86 -2.18
N GLY A 14 19.12 -7.23 -3.19
CA GLY A 14 18.12 -6.19 -2.97
C GLY A 14 16.84 -6.74 -2.34
N GLU A 15 16.35 -7.87 -2.80
CA GLU A 15 15.15 -8.54 -2.26
C GLU A 15 15.39 -9.09 -0.84
N ASP A 16 16.56 -9.65 -0.56
CA ASP A 16 16.95 -10.15 0.75
C ASP A 16 17.02 -9.01 1.79
N LEU A 17 17.55 -7.84 1.41
CA LEU A 17 17.58 -6.65 2.26
C LEU A 17 16.17 -6.12 2.52
N ASP A 18 15.30 -6.07 1.53
CA ASP A 18 13.92 -5.61 1.70
C ASP A 18 13.14 -6.54 2.64
N THR A 19 13.38 -7.83 2.56
CA THR A 19 12.76 -8.82 3.46
C THR A 19 13.31 -8.68 4.88
N ALA A 20 14.61 -8.46 5.05
CA ALA A 20 15.24 -8.26 6.36
C ALA A 20 14.81 -6.94 7.03
N LEU A 21 14.47 -5.93 6.26
CA LEU A 21 13.98 -4.64 6.78
C LEU A 21 12.52 -4.70 7.27
N ARG A 22 11.74 -5.70 6.85
CA ARG A 22 10.34 -5.83 7.27
C ARG A 22 10.24 -6.23 8.74
N PRO A 23 9.30 -5.64 9.50
CA PRO A 23 9.01 -6.10 10.85
C PRO A 23 8.50 -7.54 10.85
N GLN A 24 8.86 -8.30 11.88
CA GLN A 24 8.56 -9.72 12.00
C GLN A 24 7.48 -10.03 13.04
N SER A 25 7.03 -9.02 13.79
CA SER A 25 5.97 -9.12 14.80
C SER A 25 5.14 -7.84 14.84
N LEU A 26 3.96 -7.88 15.45
CA LEU A 26 3.13 -6.69 15.68
C LEU A 26 3.84 -5.67 16.58
N ASP A 27 4.67 -6.11 17.51
CA ASP A 27 5.42 -5.20 18.38
C ASP A 27 6.54 -4.45 17.64
N GLU A 28 7.14 -5.05 16.62
CA GLU A 28 8.11 -4.38 15.74
C GLU A 28 7.46 -3.48 14.68
N PHE A 29 6.19 -3.70 14.39
CA PHE A 29 5.47 -2.95 13.36
C PHE A 29 5.18 -1.54 13.85
N THR A 30 5.79 -0.53 13.26
CA THR A 30 5.60 0.87 13.60
C THR A 30 4.34 1.42 12.94
N GLY A 31 3.63 2.32 13.63
CA GLY A 31 2.41 2.96 13.12
C GLY A 31 1.15 2.10 13.25
N GLN A 32 0.04 2.59 12.75
CA GLN A 32 -1.27 1.91 12.74
C GLN A 32 -1.69 1.42 14.15
N ALA A 33 -1.50 2.25 15.18
CA ALA A 33 -1.60 1.85 16.59
C ALA A 33 -2.91 1.15 16.95
N GLU A 34 -4.04 1.70 16.51
CA GLU A 34 -5.37 1.12 16.75
C GLU A 34 -5.54 -0.23 16.06
N ALA A 35 -5.15 -0.30 14.77
CA ALA A 35 -5.24 -1.56 14.01
C ALA A 35 -4.39 -2.67 14.65
N ARG A 36 -3.15 -2.33 15.09
CA ARG A 36 -2.27 -3.28 15.78
C ARG A 36 -2.85 -3.76 17.10
N ALA A 37 -3.38 -2.85 17.90
CA ALA A 37 -3.97 -3.20 19.19
C ALA A 37 -5.14 -4.15 19.02
N ASN A 38 -6.04 -3.89 18.08
CA ASN A 38 -7.17 -4.75 17.79
C ASN A 38 -6.74 -6.11 17.23
N LEU A 39 -5.83 -6.12 16.25
CA LEU A 39 -5.31 -7.37 15.67
C LEU A 39 -4.64 -8.26 16.74
N LYS A 40 -3.89 -7.67 17.68
CA LYS A 40 -3.27 -8.43 18.80
C LYS A 40 -4.32 -9.15 19.64
N ILE A 41 -5.41 -8.46 19.97
CA ILE A 41 -6.53 -9.06 20.73
C ILE A 41 -7.17 -10.19 19.94
N PHE A 42 -7.48 -9.97 18.67
CA PHE A 42 -8.14 -10.98 17.83
C PHE A 42 -7.29 -12.23 17.62
N ILE A 43 -5.99 -12.04 17.35
CA ILE A 43 -5.03 -13.14 17.20
C ILE A 43 -4.91 -13.94 18.49
N GLU A 44 -4.76 -13.28 19.65
CA GLU A 44 -4.67 -13.94 20.94
C GLU A 44 -5.95 -14.73 21.26
N ALA A 45 -7.12 -14.16 21.01
CA ALA A 45 -8.40 -14.81 21.22
C ALA A 45 -8.57 -16.05 20.32
N ALA A 46 -8.23 -15.96 19.03
CA ALA A 46 -8.30 -17.10 18.11
C ALA A 46 -7.35 -18.22 18.52
N LYS A 47 -6.12 -17.89 18.94
CA LYS A 47 -5.15 -18.87 19.47
C LYS A 47 -5.67 -19.58 20.70
N ASN A 48 -6.24 -18.86 21.66
CA ASN A 48 -6.76 -19.42 22.91
C ASN A 48 -7.93 -20.37 22.67
N ARG A 49 -8.76 -20.11 21.65
CA ARG A 49 -9.85 -21.00 21.24
C ARG A 49 -9.41 -22.15 20.35
N GLY A 50 -8.20 -22.07 19.76
CA GLY A 50 -7.71 -23.04 18.77
C GLY A 50 -8.47 -23.00 17.44
N GLU A 51 -9.07 -21.86 17.09
CA GLU A 51 -9.90 -21.66 15.91
C GLU A 51 -9.16 -20.83 14.85
N ALA A 52 -9.65 -20.90 13.58
CA ALA A 52 -9.24 -19.95 12.56
C ALA A 52 -9.70 -18.54 12.96
N LEU A 53 -8.89 -17.54 12.65
CA LEU A 53 -9.27 -16.14 12.83
C LEU A 53 -10.35 -15.77 11.80
N ASP A 54 -11.27 -14.88 12.15
CA ASP A 54 -12.21 -14.31 11.21
C ASP A 54 -11.49 -13.66 10.01
N HIS A 55 -12.15 -13.62 8.86
CA HIS A 55 -11.58 -13.04 7.65
C HIS A 55 -11.30 -11.55 7.80
N VAL A 56 -10.12 -11.11 7.31
CA VAL A 56 -9.60 -9.75 7.49
C VAL A 56 -9.52 -9.02 6.16
N LEU A 57 -10.01 -7.79 6.11
CA LEU A 57 -9.89 -6.91 4.94
C LEU A 57 -9.02 -5.70 5.26
N PHE A 58 -7.83 -5.64 4.68
CA PHE A 58 -6.97 -4.46 4.72
C PHE A 58 -7.32 -3.47 3.62
N VAL A 59 -7.66 -2.25 3.98
CA VAL A 59 -8.02 -1.16 3.08
C VAL A 59 -7.04 0.00 3.23
N GLY A 60 -6.53 0.53 2.14
CA GLY A 60 -5.70 1.74 2.16
C GLY A 60 -4.75 1.85 0.98
N PRO A 61 -4.13 3.02 0.79
CA PRO A 61 -3.15 3.27 -0.27
C PRO A 61 -2.04 2.22 -0.37
N PRO A 62 -1.36 2.10 -1.51
CA PRO A 62 -0.25 1.15 -1.67
C PRO A 62 0.94 1.53 -0.77
N GLY A 63 1.70 0.52 -0.32
CA GLY A 63 2.94 0.72 0.43
C GLY A 63 2.80 1.00 1.92
N LEU A 64 1.59 0.88 2.51
CA LEU A 64 1.33 1.08 3.94
C LEU A 64 1.57 -0.16 4.82
N GLY A 65 1.98 -1.28 4.24
CA GLY A 65 2.31 -2.49 4.99
C GLY A 65 1.23 -3.57 5.06
N LYS A 66 0.20 -3.54 4.20
CA LYS A 66 -0.89 -4.55 4.16
C LYS A 66 -0.37 -5.98 4.09
N THR A 67 0.51 -6.27 3.13
CA THR A 67 1.13 -7.59 2.97
C THR A 67 2.01 -7.98 4.16
N THR A 68 2.73 -7.01 4.73
CA THR A 68 3.57 -7.22 5.92
C THR A 68 2.72 -7.58 7.15
N LEU A 69 1.60 -6.87 7.37
CA LEU A 69 0.66 -7.21 8.44
C LEU A 69 0.08 -8.61 8.28
N ALA A 70 -0.31 -8.99 7.05
CA ALA A 70 -0.82 -10.33 6.77
C ALA A 70 0.22 -11.43 7.09
N GLN A 71 1.49 -11.21 6.74
CA GLN A 71 2.59 -12.12 7.08
C GLN A 71 2.82 -12.22 8.58
N ILE A 72 2.81 -11.08 9.29
CA ILE A 72 2.95 -11.03 10.75
C ILE A 72 1.80 -11.79 11.41
N MET A 73 0.56 -11.58 10.96
CA MET A 73 -0.61 -12.27 11.49
C MET A 73 -0.46 -13.80 11.40
N ALA A 74 -0.09 -14.33 10.24
CA ALA A 74 0.12 -15.77 10.08
C ALA A 74 1.23 -16.30 11.00
N LYS A 75 2.33 -15.55 11.12
CA LYS A 75 3.44 -15.89 12.00
C LYS A 75 3.04 -15.89 13.47
N GLU A 76 2.28 -14.89 13.92
CA GLU A 76 1.80 -14.82 15.30
C GLU A 76 0.72 -15.86 15.61
N LEU A 77 -0.13 -16.20 14.62
CA LEU A 77 -1.06 -17.34 14.73
C LEU A 77 -0.33 -18.68 14.76
N GLY A 78 0.90 -18.77 14.27
CA GLY A 78 1.68 -20.01 14.19
C GLY A 78 1.19 -20.96 13.10
N VAL A 79 0.73 -20.41 11.97
CA VAL A 79 0.14 -21.15 10.83
C VAL A 79 0.87 -20.83 9.52
N ASN A 80 0.62 -21.62 8.47
CA ASN A 80 1.21 -21.36 7.15
C ASN A 80 0.62 -20.09 6.53
N PHE A 81 1.44 -19.42 5.73
CA PHE A 81 1.06 -18.24 4.96
C PHE A 81 1.16 -18.53 3.45
N ARG A 82 0.04 -18.44 2.75
CA ARG A 82 -0.01 -18.52 1.29
C ARG A 82 -0.45 -17.18 0.73
N SER A 83 0.23 -16.71 -0.30
CA SER A 83 -0.07 -15.40 -0.90
C SER A 83 -0.29 -15.50 -2.39
N THR A 84 -1.25 -14.73 -2.86
CA THR A 84 -1.58 -14.54 -4.27
C THR A 84 -2.13 -13.13 -4.49
N SER A 85 -2.57 -12.82 -5.69
CA SER A 85 -3.24 -11.55 -5.98
C SER A 85 -4.46 -11.76 -6.87
N GLY A 86 -5.42 -10.83 -6.83
CA GLY A 86 -6.63 -10.88 -7.65
C GLY A 86 -6.35 -11.13 -9.13
N PRO A 87 -5.42 -10.39 -9.78
CA PRO A 87 -5.09 -10.59 -11.19
C PRO A 87 -4.50 -11.98 -11.54
N VAL A 88 -3.88 -12.66 -10.58
CA VAL A 88 -3.29 -13.99 -10.79
C VAL A 88 -4.36 -15.09 -10.81
N ILE A 89 -5.46 -14.88 -10.09
CA ILE A 89 -6.57 -15.82 -10.04
C ILE A 89 -7.50 -15.57 -11.25
N ALA A 90 -7.17 -16.16 -12.36
CA ALA A 90 -7.90 -15.89 -13.61
C ALA A 90 -9.24 -16.64 -13.72
N LYS A 91 -9.35 -17.82 -13.12
CA LYS A 91 -10.52 -18.71 -13.21
C LYS A 91 -10.81 -19.46 -11.92
N ALA A 92 -12.00 -20.00 -11.81
CA ALA A 92 -12.50 -20.77 -10.68
C ALA A 92 -11.55 -21.91 -10.23
N GLY A 93 -10.97 -22.63 -11.18
CA GLY A 93 -10.02 -23.72 -10.88
C GLY A 93 -8.73 -23.25 -10.20
N ASP A 94 -8.26 -22.03 -10.48
CA ASP A 94 -7.07 -21.48 -9.84
C ASP A 94 -7.32 -21.22 -8.34
N LEU A 95 -8.50 -20.64 -8.03
CA LEU A 95 -8.92 -20.43 -6.64
C LEU A 95 -9.16 -21.76 -5.92
N ALA A 96 -9.85 -22.70 -6.57
CA ALA A 96 -10.10 -24.02 -6.00
C ALA A 96 -8.80 -24.74 -5.64
N ALA A 97 -7.80 -24.72 -6.52
CA ALA A 97 -6.49 -25.31 -6.27
C ALA A 97 -5.77 -24.66 -5.07
N LEU A 98 -5.92 -23.35 -4.88
CA LEU A 98 -5.36 -22.66 -3.72
C LEU A 98 -6.06 -23.09 -2.42
N LEU A 99 -7.40 -23.10 -2.41
CA LEU A 99 -8.21 -23.35 -1.22
C LEU A 99 -8.14 -24.82 -0.77
N THR A 100 -8.14 -25.78 -1.69
CA THR A 100 -8.05 -27.22 -1.38
C THR A 100 -6.67 -27.66 -0.81
N ASN A 101 -5.64 -26.83 -1.04
CA ASN A 101 -4.30 -27.07 -0.49
C ASN A 101 -4.02 -26.36 0.84
N LEU A 102 -5.02 -25.68 1.45
CA LEU A 102 -4.88 -25.07 2.76
C LEU A 102 -5.05 -26.13 3.85
N GLU A 103 -4.23 -26.01 4.87
CA GLU A 103 -4.35 -26.78 6.10
C GLU A 103 -5.24 -26.03 7.12
N GLU A 104 -5.56 -26.70 8.22
CA GLU A 104 -6.42 -26.12 9.25
C GLU A 104 -5.81 -24.83 9.83
N ARG A 105 -6.58 -23.75 9.82
CA ARG A 105 -6.24 -22.40 10.29
C ARG A 105 -5.22 -21.65 9.45
N ASP A 106 -4.79 -22.17 8.30
CA ASP A 106 -3.88 -21.48 7.39
C ASP A 106 -4.38 -20.08 7.02
N VAL A 107 -3.46 -19.17 6.72
CA VAL A 107 -3.75 -17.83 6.21
C VAL A 107 -3.54 -17.80 4.70
N LEU A 108 -4.62 -17.53 3.97
CA LEU A 108 -4.57 -17.18 2.54
C LEU A 108 -4.62 -15.66 2.40
N PHE A 109 -3.60 -15.07 1.79
CA PHE A 109 -3.55 -13.64 1.49
C PHE A 109 -3.82 -13.39 0.01
N ILE A 110 -4.80 -12.53 -0.30
CA ILE A 110 -5.11 -12.09 -1.66
C ILE A 110 -4.90 -10.58 -1.75
N ASP A 111 -3.85 -10.16 -2.44
CA ASP A 111 -3.61 -8.74 -2.72
C ASP A 111 -4.47 -8.27 -3.90
N GLU A 112 -4.82 -6.99 -3.92
CA GLU A 112 -5.70 -6.38 -4.96
C GLU A 112 -6.98 -7.18 -5.21
N ILE A 113 -7.66 -7.62 -4.15
CA ILE A 113 -8.86 -8.47 -4.24
C ILE A 113 -9.97 -7.85 -5.10
N HIS A 114 -10.03 -6.51 -5.20
CA HIS A 114 -10.97 -5.78 -6.06
C HIS A 114 -10.80 -6.06 -7.56
N ARG A 115 -9.73 -6.77 -7.96
CA ARG A 115 -9.44 -7.16 -9.33
C ARG A 115 -9.77 -8.63 -9.61
N LEU A 116 -10.44 -9.31 -8.69
CA LEU A 116 -10.97 -10.65 -8.94
C LEU A 116 -12.02 -10.62 -10.06
N ASN A 117 -12.03 -11.68 -10.86
CA ASN A 117 -13.11 -11.90 -11.81
C ASN A 117 -14.42 -12.20 -11.04
N PRO A 118 -15.58 -11.63 -11.41
CA PRO A 118 -16.84 -11.90 -10.75
C PRO A 118 -17.18 -13.39 -10.58
N ALA A 119 -16.89 -14.22 -11.58
CA ALA A 119 -17.12 -15.66 -11.49
C ALA A 119 -16.22 -16.35 -10.44
N VAL A 120 -15.04 -15.81 -10.16
CA VAL A 120 -14.16 -16.29 -9.09
C VAL A 120 -14.65 -15.79 -7.73
N GLU A 121 -15.14 -14.55 -7.67
CA GLU A 121 -15.69 -13.96 -6.47
C GLU A 121 -16.91 -14.75 -5.94
N GLU A 122 -17.80 -15.20 -6.82
CA GLU A 122 -18.96 -16.02 -6.47
C GLU A 122 -18.60 -17.34 -5.79
N ILE A 123 -17.48 -17.95 -6.20
CA ILE A 123 -16.97 -19.19 -5.57
C ILE A 123 -16.35 -18.91 -4.19
N LEU A 124 -15.83 -17.72 -4.00
CA LEU A 124 -15.23 -17.32 -2.73
C LEU A 124 -16.27 -17.19 -1.60
N TYR A 125 -17.52 -16.86 -1.94
CA TYR A 125 -18.56 -16.66 -0.93
C TYR A 125 -18.83 -17.91 -0.07
N PRO A 126 -19.20 -19.08 -0.63
CA PRO A 126 -19.40 -20.28 0.17
C PRO A 126 -18.10 -20.77 0.83
N ALA A 127 -16.94 -20.51 0.21
CA ALA A 127 -15.68 -20.86 0.80
C ALA A 127 -15.38 -20.06 2.09
N MET A 128 -15.83 -18.80 2.16
CA MET A 128 -15.66 -17.94 3.34
C MET A 128 -16.69 -18.23 4.44
N GLU A 129 -17.96 -18.51 4.06
CA GLU A 129 -19.05 -18.69 5.02
C GLU A 129 -19.12 -20.12 5.57
N ASP A 130 -19.13 -21.09 4.64
CA ASP A 130 -19.41 -22.50 4.95
C ASP A 130 -18.17 -23.39 4.88
N PHE A 131 -17.02 -22.84 4.49
CA PHE A 131 -15.81 -23.61 4.17
C PHE A 131 -16.06 -24.74 3.18
N GLN A 132 -16.83 -24.41 2.14
CA GLN A 132 -17.18 -25.32 1.05
C GLN A 132 -16.92 -24.67 -0.31
N LEU A 133 -16.53 -25.49 -1.27
CA LEU A 133 -16.45 -25.09 -2.67
C LEU A 133 -17.55 -25.77 -3.46
N ASP A 134 -18.28 -24.99 -4.26
CA ASP A 134 -19.22 -25.50 -5.24
C ASP A 134 -18.58 -25.36 -6.62
N LEU A 135 -18.17 -26.48 -7.21
CA LEU A 135 -17.55 -26.50 -8.53
C LEU A 135 -18.46 -27.22 -9.54
N ILE A 136 -18.63 -26.59 -10.70
CA ILE A 136 -19.30 -27.24 -11.83
C ILE A 136 -18.22 -27.94 -12.65
N ILE A 137 -18.31 -29.27 -12.75
CA ILE A 137 -17.41 -30.11 -13.54
C ILE A 137 -18.13 -30.62 -14.78
N GLY A 138 -17.54 -30.44 -15.97
CA GLY A 138 -18.12 -30.77 -17.26
C GLY A 138 -18.80 -29.59 -17.94
N GLU A 139 -19.30 -29.84 -19.14
CA GLU A 139 -19.97 -28.84 -19.97
C GLU A 139 -21.37 -29.31 -20.41
N GLY A 140 -22.26 -28.37 -20.66
CA GLY A 140 -23.61 -28.61 -21.14
C GLY A 140 -24.49 -29.43 -20.20
N PRO A 141 -25.45 -30.23 -20.71
CA PRO A 141 -26.43 -30.96 -19.88
C PRO A 141 -25.80 -32.06 -18.98
N ALA A 142 -24.55 -32.45 -19.23
CA ALA A 142 -23.81 -33.42 -18.43
C ALA A 142 -22.98 -32.80 -17.31
N ALA A 143 -23.01 -31.46 -17.16
CA ALA A 143 -22.32 -30.77 -16.07
C ALA A 143 -22.89 -31.20 -14.71
N ARG A 144 -22.01 -31.44 -13.75
CA ARG A 144 -22.36 -31.82 -12.37
C ARG A 144 -21.76 -30.83 -11.39
N SER A 145 -22.55 -30.43 -10.40
CA SER A 145 -22.04 -29.69 -9.25
C SER A 145 -21.40 -30.67 -8.27
N VAL A 146 -20.17 -30.36 -7.85
CA VAL A 146 -19.42 -31.12 -6.83
C VAL A 146 -19.13 -30.18 -5.67
N LYS A 147 -19.55 -30.54 -4.47
CA LYS A 147 -19.22 -29.84 -3.23
C LYS A 147 -17.96 -30.46 -2.63
N ILE A 148 -17.02 -29.60 -2.29
CA ILE A 148 -15.76 -29.99 -1.65
C ILE A 148 -15.67 -29.24 -0.31
N ASP A 149 -15.55 -29.99 0.78
CA ASP A 149 -15.31 -29.42 2.10
C ASP A 149 -13.86 -28.91 2.19
N LEU A 150 -13.67 -27.74 2.77
CA LEU A 150 -12.38 -27.08 2.98
C LEU A 150 -12.00 -27.14 4.47
N SER A 151 -10.70 -27.20 4.75
CA SER A 151 -10.20 -26.89 6.08
C SER A 151 -10.59 -25.45 6.47
N LYS A 152 -10.89 -25.21 7.73
CA LYS A 152 -11.16 -23.84 8.20
C LYS A 152 -9.90 -23.00 8.08
N PHE A 153 -9.99 -21.90 7.36
CA PHE A 153 -8.88 -21.00 7.06
C PHE A 153 -9.24 -19.55 7.34
N THR A 154 -8.23 -18.70 7.41
CA THR A 154 -8.42 -17.24 7.44
C THR A 154 -8.08 -16.63 6.09
N LEU A 155 -9.05 -15.98 5.46
CA LEU A 155 -8.78 -15.13 4.31
C LEU A 155 -8.36 -13.74 4.80
N VAL A 156 -7.17 -13.30 4.40
CA VAL A 156 -6.71 -11.92 4.56
C VAL A 156 -6.66 -11.29 3.18
N ALA A 157 -7.51 -10.32 2.94
CA ALA A 157 -7.55 -9.61 1.67
C ALA A 157 -7.00 -8.19 1.79
N ALA A 158 -6.43 -7.68 0.71
CA ALA A 158 -5.98 -6.30 0.62
C ALA A 158 -6.56 -5.59 -0.59
N THR A 159 -6.94 -4.32 -0.41
CA THR A 159 -7.43 -3.47 -1.50
C THR A 159 -7.00 -2.02 -1.32
N THR A 160 -6.74 -1.35 -2.44
CA THR A 160 -6.61 0.12 -2.49
C THR A 160 -7.96 0.78 -2.72
N ARG A 161 -8.94 0.06 -3.26
CA ARG A 161 -10.22 0.58 -3.77
C ARG A 161 -11.41 -0.19 -3.19
N ILE A 162 -11.77 0.09 -1.93
CA ILE A 162 -12.90 -0.57 -1.27
C ILE A 162 -14.23 -0.40 -2.04
N GLY A 163 -14.40 0.73 -2.74
CA GLY A 163 -15.61 1.01 -3.53
C GLY A 163 -15.78 0.12 -4.77
N LEU A 164 -14.75 -0.63 -5.18
CA LEU A 164 -14.85 -1.61 -6.27
C LEU A 164 -15.19 -3.02 -5.78
N LEU A 165 -15.17 -3.26 -4.45
CA LEU A 165 -15.64 -4.53 -3.90
C LEU A 165 -17.16 -4.57 -3.91
N THR A 166 -17.71 -5.72 -4.29
CA THR A 166 -19.14 -5.96 -4.15
C THR A 166 -19.55 -5.95 -2.67
N THR A 167 -20.77 -5.51 -2.39
CA THR A 167 -21.29 -5.53 -1.02
C THR A 167 -21.28 -6.94 -0.42
N PRO A 168 -21.69 -8.01 -1.15
CA PRO A 168 -21.64 -9.36 -0.64
C PRO A 168 -20.23 -9.81 -0.22
N LEU A 169 -19.19 -9.49 -1.00
CA LEU A 169 -17.83 -9.83 -0.62
C LEU A 169 -17.37 -9.06 0.62
N ARG A 170 -17.64 -7.76 0.64
CA ARG A 170 -17.21 -6.90 1.74
C ARG A 170 -17.80 -7.30 3.08
N ASP A 171 -19.10 -7.67 3.09
CA ASP A 171 -19.82 -7.98 4.32
C ASP A 171 -19.39 -9.33 4.95
N ARG A 172 -18.63 -10.17 4.20
CA ARG A 172 -18.07 -11.43 4.68
C ARG A 172 -16.75 -11.27 5.45
N PHE A 173 -16.17 -10.07 5.44
CA PHE A 173 -15.00 -9.79 6.25
C PHE A 173 -15.41 -9.32 7.64
N GLY A 174 -15.25 -10.17 8.65
CA GLY A 174 -15.55 -9.85 10.05
C GLY A 174 -14.62 -8.77 10.64
N ILE A 175 -13.41 -8.62 10.09
CA ILE A 175 -12.40 -7.70 10.60
C ILE A 175 -11.95 -6.73 9.48
N PRO A 176 -12.67 -5.62 9.25
CA PRO A 176 -12.22 -4.57 8.34
C PRO A 176 -11.18 -3.66 9.03
N VAL A 177 -10.01 -3.51 8.43
CA VAL A 177 -8.91 -2.68 8.93
C VAL A 177 -8.54 -1.62 7.90
N ARG A 178 -8.72 -0.35 8.25
CA ARG A 178 -8.29 0.78 7.42
C ARG A 178 -6.91 1.23 7.84
N LEU A 179 -5.98 1.26 6.89
CA LEU A 179 -4.63 1.76 7.08
C LEU A 179 -4.54 3.20 6.60
N SER A 180 -3.95 4.04 7.42
CA SER A 180 -3.73 5.47 7.15
C SER A 180 -2.26 5.74 6.78
N PHE A 181 -2.00 6.88 6.17
CA PHE A 181 -0.64 7.35 5.99
C PHE A 181 0.04 7.55 7.33
N TYR A 182 1.32 7.27 7.37
CA TYR A 182 2.16 7.39 8.56
C TYR A 182 2.51 8.85 8.84
N THR A 183 2.66 9.19 10.10
CA THR A 183 3.22 10.47 10.51
C THR A 183 4.72 10.53 10.21
N VAL A 184 5.30 11.72 10.25
CA VAL A 184 6.75 11.89 10.06
C VAL A 184 7.52 11.18 11.16
N GLU A 185 7.04 11.23 12.39
CA GLU A 185 7.64 10.60 13.56
C GLU A 185 7.65 9.07 13.46
N GLU A 186 6.56 8.48 13.00
CA GLU A 186 6.47 7.04 12.74
C GLU A 186 7.44 6.60 11.64
N LEU A 187 7.50 7.36 10.54
CA LEU A 187 8.44 7.08 9.45
C LEU A 187 9.91 7.31 9.85
N GLU A 188 10.19 8.29 10.70
CA GLU A 188 11.52 8.50 11.27
C GLU A 188 11.99 7.26 12.04
N GLY A 189 11.11 6.66 12.85
CA GLY A 189 11.39 5.40 13.53
C GLY A 189 11.70 4.25 12.56
N ILE A 190 10.94 4.17 11.46
CA ILE A 190 11.18 3.16 10.41
C ILE A 190 12.52 3.39 9.70
N VAL A 191 12.84 4.64 9.36
CA VAL A 191 14.10 5.01 8.72
C VAL A 191 15.29 4.68 9.63
N ARG A 192 15.25 5.06 10.92
CA ARG A 192 16.31 4.73 11.89
C ARG A 192 16.50 3.23 12.05
N ARG A 193 15.40 2.47 12.17
CA ARG A 193 15.47 1.02 12.22
C ARG A 193 16.11 0.45 10.94
N GLY A 194 15.69 0.92 9.78
CA GLY A 194 16.26 0.53 8.50
C GLY A 194 17.74 0.85 8.39
N ALA A 195 18.17 2.06 8.76
CA ALA A 195 19.57 2.46 8.77
C ALA A 195 20.43 1.56 9.68
N ARG A 196 19.93 1.26 10.89
CA ARG A 196 20.61 0.36 11.82
C ARG A 196 20.80 -1.05 11.26
N LEU A 197 19.74 -1.61 10.64
CA LEU A 197 19.81 -2.94 10.02
C LEU A 197 20.76 -3.00 8.81
N MET A 198 20.96 -1.86 8.13
CA MET A 198 21.94 -1.74 7.03
C MET A 198 23.35 -1.36 7.51
N GLY A 199 23.59 -1.19 8.82
CA GLY A 199 24.87 -0.74 9.35
C GLY A 199 25.20 0.71 8.95
N LEU A 200 24.20 1.53 8.61
CA LEU A 200 24.38 2.91 8.17
C LEU A 200 24.27 3.86 9.37
N ALA A 201 25.34 4.55 9.68
CA ALA A 201 25.31 5.62 10.69
C ALA A 201 24.45 6.78 10.18
N MET A 202 23.56 7.27 11.04
CA MET A 202 22.58 8.31 10.69
C MET A 202 22.24 9.17 11.89
N THR A 203 22.15 10.48 11.67
CA THR A 203 21.69 11.43 12.68
C THR A 203 20.16 11.49 12.72
N ASP A 204 19.60 11.96 13.80
CA ASP A 204 18.15 12.07 13.96
C ASP A 204 17.51 13.02 12.95
N ASP A 205 18.17 14.13 12.65
CA ASP A 205 17.73 15.11 11.65
C ASP A 205 17.87 14.58 10.21
N GLY A 206 18.86 13.74 9.93
CA GLY A 206 18.99 13.01 8.66
C GLY A 206 17.85 12.01 8.45
N ALA A 207 17.51 11.25 9.50
CA ALA A 207 16.38 10.33 9.46
C ALA A 207 15.04 11.08 9.26
N ARG A 208 14.87 12.20 9.97
CA ARG A 208 13.68 13.05 9.86
C ARG A 208 13.53 13.67 8.47
N GLU A 209 14.63 14.07 7.82
CA GLU A 209 14.60 14.62 6.47
C GLU A 209 14.11 13.58 5.44
N ILE A 210 14.57 12.33 5.52
CA ILE A 210 14.10 11.24 4.69
C ILE A 210 12.61 10.95 4.98
N ALA A 211 12.24 10.86 6.26
CA ALA A 211 10.88 10.56 6.69
C ALA A 211 9.87 11.60 6.19
N ARG A 212 10.21 12.89 6.29
CA ARG A 212 9.35 13.99 5.83
C ARG A 212 9.04 13.92 4.34
N ARG A 213 10.01 13.47 3.51
CA ARG A 213 9.83 13.34 2.07
C ARG A 213 9.29 11.98 1.62
N ALA A 214 8.98 11.08 2.56
CA ALA A 214 8.50 9.73 2.26
C ALA A 214 6.99 9.63 2.01
N ARG A 215 6.29 10.75 1.94
CA ARG A 215 4.85 10.81 1.58
C ARG A 215 3.97 9.91 2.45
N GLY A 216 4.21 9.87 3.75
CA GLY A 216 3.44 9.03 4.67
C GLY A 216 3.54 7.52 4.40
N THR A 217 4.52 7.06 3.63
CA THR A 217 4.56 5.68 3.12
C THR A 217 5.86 4.97 3.48
N PRO A 218 5.80 3.88 4.28
CA PRO A 218 6.98 3.08 4.62
C PRO A 218 7.78 2.56 3.42
N ARG A 219 7.10 2.13 2.35
CA ARG A 219 7.75 1.68 1.10
C ARG A 219 8.60 2.78 0.48
N ILE A 220 8.10 4.02 0.45
CA ILE A 220 8.85 5.16 -0.08
C ILE A 220 10.01 5.49 0.85
N ALA A 221 9.79 5.52 2.18
CA ALA A 221 10.84 5.76 3.16
C ALA A 221 12.01 4.78 2.99
N GLY A 222 11.74 3.48 2.86
CA GLY A 222 12.76 2.47 2.62
C GLY A 222 13.48 2.64 1.29
N ARG A 223 12.77 3.04 0.21
CA ARG A 223 13.36 3.34 -1.09
C ARG A 223 14.29 4.55 -1.01
N LEU A 224 13.85 5.63 -0.39
CA LEU A 224 14.66 6.85 -0.22
C LEU A 224 15.88 6.59 0.65
N LEU A 225 15.73 5.86 1.75
CA LEU A 225 16.82 5.48 2.63
C LEU A 225 17.95 4.74 1.87
N ARG A 226 17.59 3.76 1.02
CA ARG A 226 18.58 3.05 0.19
C ARG A 226 19.30 3.98 -0.78
N ARG A 227 18.59 4.88 -1.40
CA ARG A 227 19.23 5.84 -2.32
C ARG A 227 20.13 6.81 -1.57
N VAL A 228 19.69 7.35 -0.45
CA VAL A 228 20.53 8.24 0.39
C VAL A 228 21.78 7.51 0.88
N ARG A 229 21.68 6.21 1.23
CA ARG A 229 22.86 5.39 1.56
C ARG A 229 23.87 5.38 0.42
N ASP A 230 23.42 5.15 -0.83
CA ASP A 230 24.34 5.11 -1.98
C ASP A 230 25.10 6.44 -2.14
N PHE A 231 24.44 7.58 -1.92
CA PHE A 231 25.10 8.89 -1.92
C PHE A 231 26.11 9.04 -0.77
N ALA A 232 25.73 8.62 0.44
CA ALA A 232 26.61 8.71 1.61
C ALA A 232 27.86 7.83 1.44
N GLU A 233 27.73 6.62 0.88
CA GLU A 233 28.85 5.73 0.59
C GLU A 233 29.82 6.34 -0.43
N VAL A 234 29.32 6.92 -1.51
CA VAL A 234 30.16 7.58 -2.54
C VAL A 234 30.83 8.82 -1.98
N ALA A 235 30.14 9.60 -1.15
CA ALA A 235 30.70 10.77 -0.47
C ALA A 235 31.67 10.41 0.68
N ARG A 236 31.79 9.13 1.05
CA ARG A 236 32.54 8.63 2.19
C ARG A 236 32.18 9.35 3.49
N ALA A 237 30.89 9.62 3.66
CA ALA A 237 30.38 10.30 4.82
C ALA A 237 30.41 9.37 6.05
N GLU A 238 30.83 9.91 7.20
CA GLU A 238 30.83 9.15 8.47
C GLU A 238 29.41 8.82 8.95
N ALA A 239 28.45 9.71 8.67
CA ALA A 239 27.04 9.50 8.99
C ALA A 239 26.15 10.27 7.99
N VAL A 240 24.92 9.81 7.80
CA VAL A 240 23.91 10.53 7.04
C VAL A 240 23.33 11.63 7.90
N THR A 241 23.73 12.88 7.63
CA THR A 241 23.18 14.09 8.24
C THR A 241 22.01 14.60 7.41
N LYS A 242 21.33 15.64 7.91
CA LYS A 242 20.27 16.34 7.17
C LYS A 242 20.76 16.87 5.82
N GLU A 243 21.97 17.46 5.78
CA GLU A 243 22.54 18.05 4.58
C GLU A 243 22.80 16.99 3.51
N ILE A 244 23.35 15.83 3.89
CA ILE A 244 23.59 14.70 3.00
C ILE A 244 22.27 14.13 2.47
N ALA A 245 21.29 13.97 3.37
CA ALA A 245 19.95 13.50 2.99
C ALA A 245 19.27 14.49 2.03
N ASP A 246 19.31 15.79 2.32
CA ASP A 246 18.73 16.84 1.47
C ASP A 246 19.38 16.88 0.09
N GLU A 247 20.73 16.90 0.02
CA GLU A 247 21.46 16.90 -1.26
C GLU A 247 21.11 15.67 -2.11
N ALA A 248 21.09 14.49 -1.51
CA ALA A 248 20.73 13.26 -2.20
C ALA A 248 19.28 13.31 -2.73
N LEU A 249 18.33 13.75 -1.91
CA LEU A 249 16.92 13.81 -2.29
C LEU A 249 16.66 14.86 -3.36
N VAL A 250 17.32 16.00 -3.32
CA VAL A 250 17.27 17.03 -4.38
C VAL A 250 17.79 16.46 -5.70
N ARG A 251 18.94 15.76 -5.69
CA ARG A 251 19.47 15.09 -6.89
C ARG A 251 18.56 14.01 -7.44
N LEU A 252 17.74 13.39 -6.60
CA LEU A 252 16.70 12.42 -6.97
C LEU A 252 15.40 13.09 -7.43
N ASN A 253 15.37 14.43 -7.55
CA ASN A 253 14.20 15.23 -7.90
C ASN A 253 13.02 15.12 -6.91
N VAL A 254 13.30 14.72 -5.66
CA VAL A 254 12.31 14.69 -4.57
C VAL A 254 12.38 16.00 -3.82
N ASP A 255 11.31 16.78 -3.83
CA ASP A 255 11.26 18.07 -3.17
C ASP A 255 10.90 17.99 -1.67
N HIS A 256 10.79 19.14 -1.01
CA HIS A 256 10.50 19.22 0.42
C HIS A 256 9.12 18.70 0.85
N ALA A 257 8.16 18.61 -0.08
CA ALA A 257 6.87 17.96 0.15
C ALA A 257 6.90 16.45 -0.14
N GLY A 258 8.02 15.94 -0.63
CA GLY A 258 8.18 14.56 -1.07
C GLY A 258 7.68 14.30 -2.50
N PHE A 259 7.38 15.34 -3.27
CA PHE A 259 6.93 15.20 -4.65
C PHE A 259 8.10 14.93 -5.59
N ASP A 260 7.95 13.89 -6.40
CA ASP A 260 8.88 13.53 -7.46
C ASP A 260 8.55 14.26 -8.78
N GLN A 261 9.27 13.92 -9.84
CA GLN A 261 9.09 14.56 -11.14
C GLN A 261 7.67 14.36 -11.71
N LEU A 262 7.07 13.20 -11.50
CA LEU A 262 5.74 12.90 -12.01
C LEU A 262 4.67 13.68 -11.25
N ASP A 263 4.80 13.77 -9.93
CA ASP A 263 3.92 14.59 -9.09
C ASP A 263 3.94 16.07 -9.50
N LYS A 264 5.14 16.60 -9.72
CA LYS A 264 5.30 17.99 -10.19
C LYS A 264 4.71 18.21 -11.58
N ARG A 265 4.89 17.23 -12.49
CA ARG A 265 4.24 17.30 -13.82
C ARG A 265 2.72 17.28 -13.70
N TYR A 266 2.17 16.47 -12.80
CA TYR A 266 0.74 16.40 -12.53
C TYR A 266 0.20 17.77 -12.07
N LEU A 267 0.80 18.38 -11.05
CA LEU A 267 0.38 19.68 -10.53
C LEU A 267 0.55 20.80 -11.57
N ASN A 268 1.71 20.85 -12.24
CA ASN A 268 1.98 21.85 -13.28
C ASN A 268 1.02 21.75 -14.46
N MET A 269 0.67 20.55 -14.89
CA MET A 269 -0.28 20.35 -15.97
C MET A 269 -1.65 20.94 -15.62
N ILE A 270 -2.16 20.70 -14.42
CA ILE A 270 -3.44 21.26 -13.98
C ILE A 270 -3.33 22.78 -13.83
N ALA A 271 -2.22 23.30 -13.29
CA ALA A 271 -2.02 24.72 -13.08
C ALA A 271 -1.95 25.48 -14.42
N VAL A 272 -1.07 25.05 -15.32
CA VAL A 272 -0.71 25.79 -16.54
C VAL A 272 -1.71 25.55 -17.67
N ASN A 273 -2.05 24.27 -17.93
CA ASN A 273 -2.88 23.94 -19.09
C ASN A 273 -4.39 24.10 -18.81
N PHE A 274 -4.80 24.05 -17.54
CA PHE A 274 -6.22 24.07 -17.15
C PHE A 274 -6.52 25.14 -16.10
N ALA A 275 -5.65 26.13 -15.92
CA ALA A 275 -5.84 27.24 -14.99
C ALA A 275 -6.26 26.79 -13.56
N GLY A 276 -5.75 25.66 -13.10
CA GLY A 276 -6.05 25.06 -11.78
C GLY A 276 -7.25 24.13 -11.77
N GLY A 277 -7.89 23.90 -12.88
CA GLY A 277 -9.03 22.99 -13.03
C GLY A 277 -10.40 23.69 -13.03
N PRO A 278 -11.51 22.92 -13.07
CA PRO A 278 -11.59 21.45 -12.96
C PRO A 278 -11.17 20.72 -14.23
N VAL A 279 -10.45 19.62 -14.11
CA VAL A 279 -10.00 18.78 -15.23
C VAL A 279 -10.30 17.30 -14.98
N GLY A 280 -10.80 16.59 -15.98
CA GLY A 280 -11.14 15.18 -15.91
C GLY A 280 -9.90 14.28 -15.84
N ILE A 281 -10.04 13.11 -15.18
CA ILE A 281 -8.92 12.16 -15.00
C ILE A 281 -8.39 11.65 -16.34
N GLU A 282 -9.23 11.38 -17.31
CA GLU A 282 -8.82 10.87 -18.63
C GLU A 282 -7.93 11.90 -19.39
N THR A 283 -8.23 13.19 -19.25
CA THR A 283 -7.43 14.27 -19.82
C THR A 283 -6.05 14.34 -19.14
N ILE A 284 -6.00 14.19 -17.82
CA ILE A 284 -4.74 14.17 -17.06
C ILE A 284 -3.92 12.93 -17.43
N ALA A 285 -4.56 11.77 -17.49
CA ALA A 285 -3.93 10.50 -17.86
C ALA A 285 -3.27 10.57 -19.24
N ALA A 286 -4.01 11.08 -20.23
CA ALA A 286 -3.50 11.30 -21.59
C ALA A 286 -2.31 12.28 -21.61
N GLY A 287 -2.41 13.39 -20.90
CA GLY A 287 -1.36 14.42 -20.89
C GLY A 287 -0.09 14.02 -20.14
N LEU A 288 -0.19 13.14 -19.15
CA LEU A 288 0.96 12.59 -18.44
C LEU A 288 1.53 11.33 -19.10
N SER A 289 0.80 10.71 -20.02
CA SER A 289 1.07 9.37 -20.57
C SER A 289 1.13 8.30 -19.47
N GLU A 290 0.25 8.41 -18.49
CA GLU A 290 0.15 7.49 -17.34
C GLU A 290 -1.23 6.83 -17.32
N PRO A 291 -1.36 5.57 -16.88
CA PRO A 291 -2.65 4.95 -16.68
C PRO A 291 -3.46 5.69 -15.61
N ARG A 292 -4.78 5.80 -15.82
CA ARG A 292 -5.69 6.39 -14.85
C ARG A 292 -5.51 5.80 -13.45
N ASP A 293 -5.40 4.47 -13.37
CA ASP A 293 -5.25 3.76 -12.09
C ASP A 293 -3.98 4.18 -11.34
N ALA A 294 -2.86 4.40 -12.04
CA ALA A 294 -1.63 4.87 -11.44
C ALA A 294 -1.80 6.27 -10.82
N ILE A 295 -2.54 7.14 -11.48
CA ILE A 295 -2.81 8.49 -10.97
C ILE A 295 -3.70 8.41 -9.73
N GLU A 296 -4.82 7.69 -9.80
CA GLU A 296 -5.81 7.60 -8.74
C GLU A 296 -5.32 6.84 -7.49
N ASP A 297 -4.42 5.87 -7.65
CA ASP A 297 -3.95 5.02 -6.54
C ASP A 297 -2.61 5.47 -5.96
N ILE A 298 -1.73 6.11 -6.74
CA ILE A 298 -0.37 6.41 -6.31
C ILE A 298 -0.13 7.91 -6.11
N ILE A 299 -0.60 8.76 -7.05
CA ILE A 299 -0.32 10.19 -7.06
C ILE A 299 -1.32 10.95 -6.18
N GLU A 300 -2.61 10.84 -6.50
CA GLU A 300 -3.66 11.66 -5.90
C GLU A 300 -3.90 11.43 -4.39
N PRO A 301 -3.84 10.19 -3.83
CA PRO A 301 -4.23 9.99 -2.44
C PRO A 301 -3.45 10.83 -1.43
N TYR A 302 -2.13 10.91 -1.61
CA TYR A 302 -1.29 11.74 -0.74
C TYR A 302 -1.52 13.24 -0.99
N MET A 303 -1.66 13.66 -2.24
CA MET A 303 -1.93 15.06 -2.59
C MET A 303 -3.28 15.55 -2.05
N ILE A 304 -4.30 14.69 -2.07
CA ILE A 304 -5.62 15.00 -1.51
C ILE A 304 -5.51 15.16 0.01
N GLN A 305 -4.85 14.22 0.69
CA GLN A 305 -4.69 14.26 2.14
C GLN A 305 -3.90 15.49 2.60
N GLN A 306 -2.88 15.88 1.85
CA GLN A 306 -2.08 17.07 2.14
C GLN A 306 -2.74 18.37 1.66
N GLY A 307 -3.94 18.27 1.09
CA GLY A 307 -4.70 19.42 0.65
C GLY A 307 -4.08 20.18 -0.53
N PHE A 308 -3.41 19.50 -1.46
CA PHE A 308 -2.92 20.09 -2.71
C PHE A 308 -3.96 20.07 -3.82
N ILE A 309 -4.80 19.03 -3.83
CA ILE A 309 -5.86 18.87 -4.82
C ILE A 309 -7.18 18.49 -4.16
N GLN A 310 -8.27 18.79 -4.84
CA GLN A 310 -9.61 18.35 -4.49
C GLN A 310 -10.24 17.60 -5.66
N ARG A 311 -10.99 16.54 -5.37
CA ARG A 311 -11.84 15.87 -6.36
C ARG A 311 -13.23 16.43 -6.28
N THR A 312 -13.73 16.97 -7.40
CA THR A 312 -15.09 17.48 -7.55
C THR A 312 -15.85 16.64 -8.59
N PRO A 313 -17.18 16.73 -8.68
CA PRO A 313 -17.94 16.08 -9.75
C PRO A 313 -17.50 16.48 -11.16
N ARG A 314 -16.93 17.68 -11.32
CA ARG A 314 -16.41 18.18 -12.61
C ARG A 314 -14.97 17.76 -12.91
N GLY A 315 -14.24 17.26 -11.92
CA GLY A 315 -12.83 16.88 -12.08
C GLY A 315 -11.95 17.31 -10.91
N ARG A 316 -10.64 17.33 -11.17
CA ARG A 316 -9.60 17.71 -10.20
C ARG A 316 -9.36 19.20 -10.23
N VAL A 317 -9.23 19.80 -9.04
CA VAL A 317 -9.00 21.24 -8.85
C VAL A 317 -7.81 21.41 -7.91
N LEU A 318 -6.92 22.32 -8.22
CA LEU A 318 -5.81 22.72 -7.34
C LEU A 318 -6.32 23.58 -6.20
N THR A 319 -5.70 23.42 -5.04
CA THR A 319 -5.93 24.26 -3.87
C THR A 319 -4.89 25.37 -3.74
N ALA A 320 -5.06 26.29 -2.80
CA ALA A 320 -4.07 27.33 -2.49
C ALA A 320 -2.68 26.73 -2.15
N ASN A 321 -2.65 25.56 -1.48
CA ASN A 321 -1.39 24.87 -1.15
C ASN A 321 -0.60 24.48 -2.41
N ALA A 322 -1.29 23.99 -3.44
CA ALA A 322 -0.66 23.63 -4.69
C ALA A 322 -0.05 24.85 -5.41
N TRP A 323 -0.80 25.95 -5.50
CA TRP A 323 -0.32 27.19 -6.12
C TRP A 323 0.90 27.75 -5.40
N LYS A 324 0.86 27.79 -4.06
CA LYS A 324 2.00 28.21 -3.23
C LYS A 324 3.21 27.30 -3.43
N HIS A 325 3.01 25.99 -3.51
CA HIS A 325 4.07 25.02 -3.72
C HIS A 325 4.74 25.16 -5.08
N LEU A 326 3.94 25.41 -6.12
CA LEU A 326 4.43 25.65 -7.50
C LEU A 326 5.10 27.02 -7.68
N GLY A 327 4.97 27.93 -6.71
CA GLY A 327 5.43 29.32 -6.84
C GLY A 327 4.65 30.12 -7.87
N LEU A 328 3.42 29.70 -8.18
CA LEU A 328 2.54 30.34 -9.17
C LEU A 328 1.41 31.09 -8.45
N GLN A 329 0.90 32.14 -9.10
CA GLN A 329 -0.29 32.84 -8.62
C GLN A 329 -1.56 32.17 -9.16
N PRO A 330 -2.57 31.91 -8.30
CA PRO A 330 -3.84 31.39 -8.76
C PRO A 330 -4.56 32.42 -9.66
N PRO A 331 -5.43 31.99 -10.59
CA PRO A 331 -6.30 32.88 -11.34
C PRO A 331 -7.19 33.72 -10.39
N LYS A 332 -7.43 34.99 -10.72
CA LYS A 332 -8.21 35.91 -9.87
C LYS A 332 -9.62 35.43 -9.50
N GLU A 333 -10.23 34.63 -10.37
CA GLU A 333 -11.53 34.01 -10.11
C GLU A 333 -11.50 32.94 -9.02
N MET A 334 -10.38 32.22 -8.86
CA MET A 334 -10.20 31.24 -7.78
C MET A 334 -9.94 31.89 -6.43
N GLU A 335 -9.22 33.01 -6.38
CA GLU A 335 -9.03 33.76 -5.13
C GLU A 335 -10.38 34.24 -4.57
N ALA A 336 -11.26 34.75 -5.43
CA ALA A 336 -12.60 35.18 -5.03
C ALA A 336 -13.52 34.03 -4.57
N ALA A 337 -13.39 32.86 -5.17
CA ALA A 337 -14.17 31.68 -4.78
C ALA A 337 -13.71 31.07 -3.45
N GLN A 338 -12.40 31.01 -3.22
CA GLN A 338 -11.83 30.51 -1.95
C GLN A 338 -12.13 31.46 -0.80
N PHE A 339 -12.12 32.76 -1.03
CA PHE A 339 -12.51 33.75 0.00
C PHE A 339 -13.99 33.65 0.39
N ARG A 340 -14.88 33.28 -0.53
CA ARG A 340 -16.30 33.03 -0.21
C ARG A 340 -16.51 31.76 0.60
N MET A 341 -15.80 30.68 0.29
CA MET A 341 -15.90 29.43 1.05
C MET A 341 -15.38 29.57 2.49
N SER A 342 -14.32 30.36 2.72
CA SER A 342 -13.82 30.63 4.08
C SER A 342 -14.75 31.50 4.93
N LEU A 343 -15.68 32.22 4.34
CA LEU A 343 -16.69 33.03 5.04
C LEU A 343 -17.99 32.25 5.34
N GLU A 344 -18.20 31.11 4.70
CA GLU A 344 -19.36 30.23 4.94
C GLU A 344 -19.07 29.16 6.03
N ASP A 345 -17.81 28.97 6.42
CA ASP A 345 -17.36 28.04 7.48
C ASP A 345 -17.14 28.73 8.85
N GLU A 346 -17.39 30.06 8.98
CA GLU A 346 -17.46 30.80 10.25
C GLU A 346 -18.92 31.03 10.70
#